data_e3ca3a09db2a8239e18a9d55956390f1
#
_entry.id   e3ca3a09db2a8239e18a9d55956390f1
#
_cell.length_a   1.000
_cell.length_b   1.000
_cell.length_c   1.000
_cell.angle_alpha   90.00
_cell.angle_beta   90.00
_cell.angle_gamma   90.00
#
_symmetry.space_group_name_H-M   'P 1'
#
loop_
_entity.id
_entity.type
_entity.pdbx_description
1 polymer ?
#
loop_
_entity_poly.entity_id
_entity_poly.type
_entity_poly.pdbx_seq_one_letter_code
_entity_poly.pdbx_strand_id
1 'polypeptide(L)'
;MGVTRVCALTLVGIGLFAGCGAPPPPAAPATPLATSGATCAGTVRTAPAGAREVDDAALLKAALADPGQGKLCTGKVFEATAPIQVYRVWTAAKATTEIGGWWSFDRPTGPATKYRQANAICPEWSTLDTLSTCTIKVGARFVVGPGQSADCADSVHYAASPENQVYVPNDTRAGKVYVEGCQKLGAWP
;
A
#
# COMPACT_ATOMS: atom_id res chain seq x y z
N MET A 1 27.04 73.94 25.01
CA MET A 1 26.88 73.17 26.22
C MET A 1 26.79 71.73 25.87
N GLY A 2 27.88 71.01 25.77
CA GLY A 2 27.96 69.64 25.37
C GLY A 2 28.36 68.79 26.60
N VAL A 3 27.64 67.70 26.80
CA VAL A 3 27.94 66.72 27.81
C VAL A 3 28.38 65.43 27.10
N THR A 4 29.70 65.19 27.20
CA THR A 4 30.36 63.98 26.71
C THR A 4 30.15 62.88 27.73
N ARG A 5 29.53 61.76 27.33
CA ARG A 5 29.47 60.52 28.10
C ARG A 5 30.46 59.51 27.53
N VAL A 6 31.43 59.13 28.31
CA VAL A 6 32.38 58.05 28.03
C VAL A 6 31.70 56.72 28.38
N CYS A 7 31.59 55.80 27.40
CA CYS A 7 31.20 54.44 27.68
C CYS A 7 32.46 53.55 27.76
N ALA A 8 32.60 52.87 28.90
CA ALA A 8 33.62 51.88 29.11
C ALA A 8 33.38 50.58 28.36
N LEU A 9 34.39 50.11 27.63
CA LEU A 9 34.38 48.78 27.00
C LEU A 9 34.71 47.71 28.05
N THR A 10 33.76 46.83 28.31
CA THR A 10 34.01 45.59 29.04
C THR A 10 34.21 44.45 28.02
N LEU A 11 35.42 43.92 27.96
CA LEU A 11 35.77 42.73 27.21
C LEU A 11 35.21 41.49 27.93
N VAL A 12 34.20 40.83 27.33
CA VAL A 12 33.73 39.52 27.77
C VAL A 12 34.39 38.46 26.88
N GLY A 13 35.21 37.62 27.47
CA GLY A 13 35.87 36.50 26.80
C GLY A 13 34.87 35.41 26.46
N ILE A 14 34.76 35.11 25.17
CA ILE A 14 33.97 33.99 24.65
C ILE A 14 34.83 32.74 24.69
N GLY A 15 34.56 31.85 25.65
CA GLY A 15 35.13 30.51 25.68
C GLY A 15 34.46 29.63 24.61
N LEU A 16 35.22 29.22 23.61
CA LEU A 16 34.80 28.18 22.64
C LEU A 16 34.87 26.81 23.33
N PHE A 17 33.72 26.27 23.71
CA PHE A 17 33.58 24.85 24.02
C PHE A 17 33.39 24.10 22.72
N ALA A 18 34.43 23.44 22.22
CA ALA A 18 34.35 22.43 21.18
C ALA A 18 33.73 21.15 21.78
N GLY A 19 32.39 21.04 21.67
CA GLY A 19 31.68 19.82 22.02
C GLY A 19 31.86 18.80 20.89
N CYS A 20 32.68 17.74 21.08
CA CYS A 20 32.66 16.54 20.24
C CYS A 20 31.36 15.83 20.44
N GLY A 21 30.35 16.10 19.59
CA GLY A 21 29.13 15.33 19.52
C GLY A 21 29.44 13.97 18.90
N ALA A 22 29.21 12.87 19.62
CA ALA A 22 29.25 11.55 19.07
C ALA A 22 28.19 11.41 17.96
N PRO A 23 28.48 10.69 16.86
CA PRO A 23 27.48 10.46 15.82
C PRO A 23 26.26 9.68 16.40
N PRO A 24 25.04 9.98 15.94
CA PRO A 24 23.86 9.26 16.41
C PRO A 24 23.99 7.77 16.08
N PRO A 25 23.50 6.88 16.95
CA PRO A 25 23.52 5.45 16.69
C PRO A 25 22.70 5.14 15.41
N PRO A 26 23.08 4.11 14.64
CA PRO A 26 22.32 3.71 13.46
C PRO A 26 20.88 3.37 13.87
N ALA A 27 19.93 3.86 13.09
CA ALA A 27 18.51 3.58 13.31
C ALA A 27 18.27 2.08 13.33
N ALA A 28 17.63 1.58 14.38
CA ALA A 28 17.24 0.18 14.47
C ALA A 28 16.33 -0.16 13.29
N PRO A 29 16.43 -1.38 12.70
CA PRO A 29 15.53 -1.81 11.63
C PRO A 29 14.09 -1.69 12.12
N ALA A 30 13.25 -1.07 11.30
CA ALA A 30 11.83 -0.91 11.60
C ALA A 30 11.17 -2.28 11.76
N THR A 31 10.68 -2.56 12.95
CA THR A 31 9.90 -3.77 13.23
C THR A 31 8.63 -3.71 12.38
N PRO A 32 8.25 -4.77 11.64
CA PRO A 32 6.99 -4.81 10.90
C PRO A 32 5.84 -4.51 11.87
N LEU A 33 4.98 -3.54 11.53
CA LEU A 33 3.74 -3.33 12.26
C LEU A 33 2.84 -4.57 12.02
N ALA A 34 2.91 -5.52 12.95
CA ALA A 34 1.90 -6.55 13.05
C ALA A 34 0.67 -5.92 13.70
N THR A 35 -0.43 -5.80 12.97
CA THR A 35 -1.73 -5.48 13.57
C THR A 35 -2.09 -6.58 14.55
N SER A 36 -2.48 -6.18 15.74
CA SER A 36 -2.69 -7.00 16.94
C SER A 36 -3.59 -8.20 16.70
N GLY A 37 -3.10 -9.40 16.95
CA GLY A 37 -3.86 -10.54 17.46
C GLY A 37 -4.49 -11.50 16.45
N ALA A 38 -4.63 -11.19 15.18
CA ALA A 38 -5.13 -12.14 14.19
C ALA A 38 -3.97 -12.80 13.44
N THR A 39 -3.86 -14.13 13.55
CA THR A 39 -2.91 -14.90 12.73
C THR A 39 -3.37 -14.84 11.28
N CYS A 40 -2.56 -14.24 10.40
CA CYS A 40 -2.83 -14.23 8.96
C CYS A 40 -2.80 -15.64 8.37
N ALA A 41 -3.71 -15.95 7.44
CA ALA A 41 -3.81 -17.28 6.83
C ALA A 41 -2.65 -17.61 5.88
N GLY A 42 -1.81 -16.65 5.53
CA GLY A 42 -0.68 -16.81 4.61
C GLY A 42 0.47 -15.88 4.91
N THR A 43 1.50 -15.96 4.07
CA THR A 43 2.68 -15.12 4.14
C THR A 43 2.74 -14.18 2.94
N VAL A 44 3.48 -13.07 3.08
CA VAL A 44 3.70 -12.14 1.98
C VAL A 44 4.53 -12.82 0.90
N ARG A 45 4.03 -12.82 -0.33
CA ARG A 45 4.71 -13.34 -1.52
C ARG A 45 6.02 -12.58 -1.75
N THR A 46 7.03 -13.25 -2.25
CA THR A 46 8.26 -12.63 -2.76
C THR A 46 7.92 -11.58 -3.84
N ALA A 47 8.66 -10.48 -3.84
CA ALA A 47 8.51 -9.46 -4.86
C ALA A 47 8.59 -10.05 -6.27
N PRO A 48 7.74 -9.61 -7.21
CA PRO A 48 7.87 -9.99 -8.60
C PRO A 48 9.16 -9.43 -9.19
N ALA A 49 9.63 -10.03 -10.28
CA ALA A 49 10.71 -9.45 -11.06
C ALA A 49 10.36 -8.00 -11.45
N GLY A 50 11.32 -7.08 -11.33
CA GLY A 50 11.09 -5.66 -11.58
C GLY A 50 10.50 -4.89 -10.39
N ALA A 51 10.55 -5.44 -9.17
CA ALA A 51 10.23 -4.71 -7.95
C ALA A 51 11.35 -4.83 -6.91
N ARG A 52 11.46 -3.82 -6.05
CA ARG A 52 12.33 -3.83 -4.86
C ARG A 52 11.50 -3.49 -3.62
N GLU A 53 11.80 -4.12 -2.51
CA GLU A 53 11.18 -3.80 -1.22
C GLU A 53 11.64 -2.40 -0.76
N VAL A 54 10.73 -1.60 -0.23
CA VAL A 54 10.98 -0.25 0.28
C VAL A 54 10.15 0.01 1.53
N ASP A 55 10.56 0.99 2.33
CA ASP A 55 9.80 1.43 3.49
C ASP A 55 8.80 2.52 3.08
N ASP A 56 7.52 2.30 3.42
CA ASP A 56 6.45 3.30 3.34
C ASP A 56 5.33 2.91 4.33
N ALA A 57 5.50 3.33 5.58
CA ALA A 57 4.56 2.98 6.64
C ALA A 57 3.15 3.52 6.40
N ALA A 58 3.00 4.67 5.73
CA ALA A 58 1.70 5.28 5.44
C ALA A 58 0.95 4.45 4.39
N LEU A 59 1.64 4.05 3.32
CA LEU A 59 1.07 3.20 2.28
C LEU A 59 0.72 1.81 2.82
N LEU A 60 1.61 1.21 3.62
CA LEU A 60 1.34 -0.07 4.28
C LEU A 60 0.08 0.01 5.14
N LYS A 61 -0.02 1.03 6.00
CA LYS A 61 -1.22 1.25 6.84
C LYS A 61 -2.50 1.39 6.00
N ALA A 62 -2.45 2.06 4.86
CA ALA A 62 -3.61 2.22 3.98
C ALA A 62 -4.10 0.88 3.38
N ALA A 63 -3.20 -0.07 3.15
CA ALA A 63 -3.49 -1.38 2.59
C ALA A 63 -3.98 -2.39 3.63
N LEU A 64 -3.63 -2.23 4.90
CA LEU A 64 -4.02 -3.14 5.97
C LEU A 64 -5.40 -2.83 6.54
N ALA A 65 -6.05 -3.83 7.14
CA ALA A 65 -7.27 -3.64 7.93
C ALA A 65 -7.39 -4.67 9.05
N ASP A 66 -8.28 -4.37 10.01
CA ASP A 66 -8.68 -5.29 11.06
C ASP A 66 -9.54 -6.44 10.49
N PRO A 67 -9.66 -7.57 11.22
CA PRO A 67 -10.54 -8.67 10.83
C PRO A 67 -11.97 -8.18 10.53
N GLY A 68 -12.58 -8.75 9.52
CA GLY A 68 -13.92 -8.40 9.06
C GLY A 68 -13.99 -7.25 8.06
N GLN A 69 -12.90 -6.54 7.80
CA GLN A 69 -12.92 -5.35 6.94
C GLN A 69 -12.38 -5.59 5.51
N GLY A 70 -11.96 -6.82 5.19
CA GLY A 70 -11.24 -7.11 3.95
C GLY A 70 -9.84 -6.48 3.93
N LYS A 71 -9.35 -6.10 2.75
CA LYS A 71 -7.99 -5.60 2.53
C LYS A 71 -6.93 -6.68 2.84
N LEU A 72 -5.74 -6.27 3.33
CA LEU A 72 -4.66 -7.18 3.67
C LEU A 72 -4.57 -7.41 5.17
N CYS A 73 -4.25 -8.63 5.57
CA CYS A 73 -3.95 -9.02 6.94
C CYS A 73 -2.54 -8.56 7.36
N THR A 74 -1.58 -8.73 6.47
CA THR A 74 -0.19 -8.25 6.59
C THR A 74 0.32 -7.88 5.20
N GLY A 75 1.45 -7.20 5.10
CA GLY A 75 1.97 -6.81 3.80
C GLY A 75 3.39 -6.27 3.84
N LYS A 76 3.96 -6.12 2.64
CA LYS A 76 5.22 -5.42 2.37
C LYS A 76 5.02 -4.42 1.27
N VAL A 77 5.73 -3.29 1.36
CA VAL A 77 5.72 -2.26 0.34
C VAL A 77 6.83 -2.54 -0.67
N PHE A 78 6.49 -2.40 -1.94
CA PHE A 78 7.44 -2.52 -3.05
C PHE A 78 7.36 -1.28 -3.94
N GLU A 79 8.46 -1.00 -4.62
CA GLU A 79 8.55 0.01 -5.69
C GLU A 79 8.88 -0.70 -7.00
N ALA A 80 8.13 -0.39 -8.05
CA ALA A 80 8.37 -0.93 -9.38
C ALA A 80 9.66 -0.34 -9.97
N THR A 81 10.64 -1.17 -10.31
CA THR A 81 11.88 -0.80 -10.99
C THR A 81 11.83 -1.10 -12.49
N ALA A 82 10.84 -1.87 -12.92
CA ALA A 82 10.47 -2.14 -14.31
C ALA A 82 8.94 -2.21 -14.42
N PRO A 83 8.35 -2.16 -15.62
CA PRO A 83 6.92 -2.35 -15.82
C PRO A 83 6.45 -3.72 -15.30
N ILE A 84 5.40 -3.75 -14.49
CA ILE A 84 4.85 -4.99 -13.89
C ILE A 84 3.40 -5.15 -14.31
N GLN A 85 3.08 -6.25 -14.98
CA GLN A 85 1.72 -6.56 -15.37
C GLN A 85 0.88 -6.96 -14.18
N VAL A 86 -0.35 -6.44 -14.11
CA VAL A 86 -1.35 -6.76 -13.09
C VAL A 86 -2.73 -6.94 -13.72
N TYR A 87 -3.57 -7.69 -13.03
CA TYR A 87 -4.94 -8.00 -13.45
C TYR A 87 -5.94 -7.55 -12.40
N ARG A 88 -7.14 -7.19 -12.86
CA ARG A 88 -8.22 -6.80 -12.00
C ARG A 88 -9.55 -7.32 -12.53
N VAL A 89 -10.34 -7.91 -11.64
CA VAL A 89 -11.76 -8.17 -11.89
C VAL A 89 -12.58 -7.07 -11.23
N TRP A 90 -13.53 -6.51 -11.96
CA TRP A 90 -14.26 -5.31 -11.53
C TRP A 90 -15.71 -5.32 -12.07
N THR A 91 -16.47 -4.24 -11.77
CA THR A 91 -17.88 -4.08 -12.14
C THR A 91 -18.03 -3.16 -13.35
N ALA A 92 -18.42 -3.68 -14.51
CA ALA A 92 -18.56 -2.88 -15.74
C ALA A 92 -19.63 -1.77 -15.64
N ALA A 93 -20.67 -1.98 -14.83
CA ALA A 93 -21.69 -0.96 -14.57
C ALA A 93 -21.15 0.31 -13.92
N LYS A 94 -19.94 0.25 -13.35
CA LYS A 94 -19.24 1.40 -12.74
C LYS A 94 -17.86 1.55 -13.38
N ALA A 95 -17.77 2.16 -14.57
CA ALA A 95 -16.54 2.29 -15.35
C ALA A 95 -15.35 2.88 -14.55
N THR A 96 -15.63 3.78 -13.59
CA THR A 96 -14.61 4.33 -12.68
C THR A 96 -13.95 3.30 -11.78
N THR A 97 -14.49 2.08 -11.68
CA THR A 97 -13.92 1.00 -10.87
C THR A 97 -12.88 0.16 -11.61
N GLU A 98 -12.71 0.35 -12.91
CA GLU A 98 -11.64 -0.32 -13.69
C GLU A 98 -10.26 0.01 -13.12
N ILE A 99 -9.98 1.29 -12.87
CA ILE A 99 -8.73 1.73 -12.24
C ILE A 99 -8.94 1.87 -10.74
N GLY A 100 -9.07 0.74 -10.06
CA GLY A 100 -9.20 0.69 -8.61
C GLY A 100 -7.90 0.39 -7.89
N GLY A 101 -7.98 0.19 -6.56
CA GLY A 101 -6.82 -0.07 -5.72
C GLY A 101 -6.36 -1.52 -5.67
N TRP A 102 -7.20 -2.50 -6.00
CA TRP A 102 -6.91 -3.93 -5.75
C TRP A 102 -6.66 -4.69 -7.05
N TRP A 103 -5.55 -5.43 -7.10
CA TRP A 103 -5.03 -6.12 -8.27
C TRP A 103 -4.47 -7.49 -7.89
N SER A 104 -4.14 -8.32 -8.89
CA SER A 104 -3.39 -9.55 -8.75
C SER A 104 -2.26 -9.61 -9.80
N PHE A 105 -1.15 -10.27 -9.48
CA PHE A 105 -0.09 -10.53 -10.46
C PHE A 105 -0.47 -11.66 -11.41
N ASP A 106 -1.18 -12.67 -10.89
CA ASP A 106 -1.62 -13.79 -11.68
C ASP A 106 -2.97 -13.48 -12.32
N ARG A 107 -3.17 -13.91 -13.57
CA ARG A 107 -4.44 -13.72 -14.26
C ARG A 107 -5.54 -14.47 -13.52
N PRO A 108 -6.59 -13.79 -13.04
CA PRO A 108 -7.71 -14.45 -12.38
C PRO A 108 -8.39 -15.49 -13.28
N THR A 109 -8.74 -16.62 -12.68
CA THR A 109 -9.55 -17.67 -13.32
C THR A 109 -10.86 -17.85 -12.55
N GLY A 110 -11.94 -18.14 -13.27
CA GLY A 110 -13.27 -18.34 -12.67
C GLY A 110 -13.42 -19.67 -11.93
N PRO A 111 -14.53 -19.93 -11.27
CA PRO A 111 -15.73 -19.08 -11.25
C PRO A 111 -15.64 -17.91 -10.25
N ALA A 112 -16.48 -16.89 -10.45
CA ALA A 112 -16.52 -15.68 -9.63
C ALA A 112 -16.68 -15.97 -8.13
N THR A 113 -17.43 -17.00 -7.76
CA THR A 113 -17.63 -17.41 -6.35
C THR A 113 -16.33 -17.82 -5.68
N LYS A 114 -15.46 -18.58 -6.34
CA LYS A 114 -14.15 -18.97 -5.80
C LYS A 114 -13.21 -17.77 -5.68
N TYR A 115 -13.17 -16.93 -6.69
CA TYR A 115 -12.35 -15.73 -6.67
C TYR A 115 -12.78 -14.77 -5.57
N ARG A 116 -14.09 -14.59 -5.40
CA ARG A 116 -14.67 -13.77 -4.32
C ARG A 116 -14.26 -14.29 -2.95
N GLN A 117 -14.38 -15.60 -2.72
CA GLN A 117 -13.98 -16.24 -1.48
C GLN A 117 -12.47 -16.12 -1.23
N ALA A 118 -11.64 -16.37 -2.24
CA ALA A 118 -10.18 -16.32 -2.13
C ALA A 118 -9.66 -14.90 -1.85
N ASN A 119 -10.37 -13.87 -2.30
CA ASN A 119 -9.96 -12.48 -2.15
C ASN A 119 -10.83 -11.70 -1.14
N ALA A 120 -11.70 -12.37 -0.40
CA ALA A 120 -12.63 -11.79 0.59
C ALA A 120 -13.37 -10.55 0.05
N ILE A 121 -13.97 -10.67 -1.17
CA ILE A 121 -14.67 -9.58 -1.85
C ILE A 121 -16.18 -9.71 -1.60
N CYS A 122 -16.76 -8.79 -0.87
CA CYS A 122 -18.20 -8.78 -0.60
C CYS A 122 -19.03 -8.57 -1.87
N PRO A 123 -20.19 -9.25 -2.01
CA PRO A 123 -21.06 -9.10 -3.18
C PRO A 123 -21.45 -7.64 -3.48
N GLU A 124 -21.72 -6.87 -2.43
CA GLU A 124 -22.10 -5.46 -2.52
C GLU A 124 -20.95 -4.55 -2.98
N TRP A 125 -19.69 -4.99 -2.88
CA TRP A 125 -18.55 -4.20 -3.32
C TRP A 125 -18.33 -4.28 -4.84
N SER A 126 -18.59 -5.44 -5.44
CA SER A 126 -18.36 -5.65 -6.88
C SER A 126 -19.13 -6.87 -7.39
N THR A 127 -19.71 -6.78 -8.59
CA THR A 127 -20.30 -7.92 -9.31
C THR A 127 -19.25 -8.87 -9.86
N LEU A 128 -18.01 -8.40 -10.07
CA LEU A 128 -16.90 -9.19 -10.64
C LEU A 128 -17.26 -9.76 -12.02
N ASP A 129 -17.69 -8.91 -12.95
CA ASP A 129 -18.19 -9.31 -14.27
C ASP A 129 -17.22 -9.03 -15.41
N THR A 130 -16.15 -8.28 -15.15
CA THR A 130 -15.22 -7.83 -16.18
C THR A 130 -13.79 -7.97 -15.74
N LEU A 131 -12.93 -8.48 -16.63
CA LEU A 131 -11.48 -8.60 -16.44
C LEU A 131 -10.75 -7.55 -17.25
N SER A 132 -9.80 -6.85 -16.62
CA SER A 132 -8.81 -5.98 -17.26
C SER A 132 -7.39 -6.34 -16.84
N THR A 133 -6.43 -5.96 -17.67
CA THR A 133 -5.01 -5.95 -17.34
C THR A 133 -4.47 -4.54 -17.48
N CYS A 134 -3.50 -4.19 -16.63
CA CYS A 134 -2.76 -2.93 -16.68
C CYS A 134 -1.29 -3.21 -16.34
N THR A 135 -0.46 -2.19 -16.47
CA THR A 135 0.94 -2.22 -16.05
C THR A 135 1.15 -1.23 -14.91
N ILE A 136 1.76 -1.67 -13.80
CA ILE A 136 2.23 -0.75 -12.75
C ILE A 136 3.38 0.08 -13.33
N LYS A 137 3.29 1.40 -13.19
CA LYS A 137 4.31 2.34 -13.68
C LYS A 137 5.61 2.19 -12.91
N VAL A 138 6.74 2.35 -13.59
CA VAL A 138 8.05 2.43 -12.94
C VAL A 138 8.07 3.58 -11.94
N GLY A 139 8.63 3.35 -10.75
CA GLY A 139 8.64 4.27 -9.62
C GLY A 139 7.36 4.26 -8.77
N ALA A 140 6.28 3.61 -9.23
CA ALA A 140 5.07 3.48 -8.43
C ALA A 140 5.29 2.52 -7.25
N ARG A 141 4.76 2.88 -6.08
CA ARG A 141 4.75 2.03 -4.89
C ARG A 141 3.44 1.29 -4.77
N PHE A 142 3.51 0.06 -4.28
CA PHE A 142 2.37 -0.82 -4.08
C PHE A 142 2.62 -1.75 -2.89
N VAL A 143 1.57 -2.33 -2.35
CA VAL A 143 1.66 -3.28 -1.22
C VAL A 143 1.22 -4.65 -1.68
N VAL A 144 1.93 -5.69 -1.22
CA VAL A 144 1.58 -7.09 -1.48
C VAL A 144 1.37 -7.80 -0.16
N GLY A 145 0.32 -8.60 -0.07
CA GLY A 145 0.08 -9.41 1.12
C GLY A 145 -1.15 -10.30 1.02
N PRO A 146 -1.28 -11.28 1.95
CA PRO A 146 -2.44 -12.15 2.05
C PRO A 146 -3.67 -11.39 2.50
N GLY A 147 -4.84 -11.84 2.03
CA GLY A 147 -6.12 -11.22 2.30
C GLY A 147 -6.58 -11.35 3.75
N GLN A 148 -7.18 -10.27 4.28
CA GLN A 148 -7.88 -10.25 5.56
C GLN A 148 -9.32 -10.77 5.36
N SER A 149 -9.95 -11.24 6.46
CA SER A 149 -11.36 -11.62 6.48
C SER A 149 -12.27 -10.43 6.16
N ALA A 150 -13.46 -10.71 5.63
CA ALA A 150 -14.47 -9.69 5.37
C ALA A 150 -15.85 -10.13 5.89
N ASP A 151 -16.50 -9.24 6.63
CA ASP A 151 -17.89 -9.34 7.03
C ASP A 151 -18.74 -8.51 6.06
N CYS A 152 -19.60 -9.18 5.32
CA CYS A 152 -20.40 -8.60 4.27
C CYS A 152 -21.86 -8.40 4.70
N ALA A 153 -22.65 -7.74 3.87
CA ALA A 153 -24.08 -7.68 4.04
C ALA A 153 -24.70 -9.09 4.08
N ASP A 154 -25.94 -9.19 4.57
CA ASP A 154 -26.75 -10.41 4.64
C ASP A 154 -26.05 -11.57 5.39
N SER A 155 -25.22 -11.24 6.40
CA SER A 155 -24.49 -12.21 7.22
C SER A 155 -23.51 -13.11 6.45
N VAL A 156 -23.08 -12.69 5.26
CA VAL A 156 -22.04 -13.37 4.51
C VAL A 156 -20.68 -13.05 5.13
N HIS A 157 -19.87 -14.08 5.37
CA HIS A 157 -18.52 -13.95 5.92
C HIS A 157 -17.50 -14.67 5.03
N TYR A 158 -16.41 -14.00 4.75
CA TYR A 158 -15.24 -14.59 4.09
C TYR A 158 -14.07 -14.64 5.07
N ALA A 159 -13.49 -15.82 5.27
CA ALA A 159 -12.32 -16.00 6.11
C ALA A 159 -11.08 -15.28 5.50
N ALA A 160 -10.09 -14.99 6.35
CA ALA A 160 -8.78 -14.58 5.89
C ALA A 160 -8.19 -15.65 4.94
N SER A 161 -7.51 -15.21 3.89
CA SER A 161 -7.05 -16.06 2.80
C SER A 161 -5.53 -15.96 2.63
N PRO A 162 -4.85 -17.07 2.25
CA PRO A 162 -3.44 -17.03 1.88
C PRO A 162 -3.19 -16.36 0.53
N GLU A 163 -4.24 -16.06 -0.24
CA GLU A 163 -4.13 -15.40 -1.54
C GLU A 163 -3.54 -14.00 -1.39
N ASN A 164 -2.45 -13.75 -2.10
CA ASN A 164 -1.81 -12.44 -2.07
C ASN A 164 -2.47 -11.49 -3.05
N GLN A 165 -2.91 -10.36 -2.54
CA GLN A 165 -3.45 -9.24 -3.31
C GLN A 165 -2.40 -8.14 -3.45
N VAL A 166 -2.56 -7.33 -4.48
CA VAL A 166 -1.71 -6.17 -4.76
C VAL A 166 -2.54 -4.90 -4.56
N TYR A 167 -2.15 -4.07 -3.61
CA TYR A 167 -2.76 -2.76 -3.40
C TYR A 167 -1.92 -1.68 -4.09
N VAL A 168 -2.48 -1.03 -5.10
CA VAL A 168 -1.94 0.15 -5.77
C VAL A 168 -2.79 1.35 -5.36
N PRO A 169 -2.22 2.44 -4.81
CA PRO A 169 -3.00 3.53 -4.24
C PRO A 169 -3.61 4.46 -5.32
N ASN A 170 -4.26 3.87 -6.32
CA ASN A 170 -4.97 4.63 -7.35
C ASN A 170 -6.14 5.40 -6.74
N ASP A 171 -6.24 6.66 -7.08
CA ASP A 171 -7.38 7.53 -6.80
C ASP A 171 -7.64 8.41 -8.03
N THR A 172 -8.51 7.95 -8.91
CA THR A 172 -8.84 8.66 -10.16
C THR A 172 -9.52 10.00 -9.90
N ARG A 173 -10.22 10.18 -8.76
CA ARG A 173 -10.86 11.44 -8.39
C ARG A 173 -9.83 12.49 -8.02
N ALA A 174 -8.73 12.07 -7.39
CA ALA A 174 -7.60 12.93 -7.05
C ALA A 174 -6.54 13.00 -8.17
N GLY A 175 -6.81 12.43 -9.34
CA GLY A 175 -5.85 12.36 -10.45
C GLY A 175 -4.63 11.46 -10.19
N LYS A 176 -4.68 10.62 -9.17
CA LYS A 176 -3.56 9.73 -8.80
C LYS A 176 -3.76 8.38 -9.47
N VAL A 177 -3.00 8.09 -10.52
CA VAL A 177 -3.06 6.84 -11.26
C VAL A 177 -1.64 6.30 -11.46
N TYR A 178 -1.37 5.17 -10.85
CA TYR A 178 -0.06 4.49 -10.83
C TYR A 178 0.00 3.25 -11.73
N VAL A 179 -1.05 3.02 -12.51
CA VAL A 179 -1.09 2.01 -13.57
C VAL A 179 -1.26 2.68 -14.94
N GLU A 180 -0.89 1.99 -15.99
CA GLU A 180 -1.01 2.45 -17.38
C GLU A 180 -1.23 1.30 -18.36
N GLY A 181 -1.46 1.58 -19.64
CA GLY A 181 -1.63 0.58 -20.68
C GLY A 181 -2.80 -0.38 -20.41
N CYS A 182 -3.84 0.10 -19.72
CA CYS A 182 -4.97 -0.73 -19.35
C CYS A 182 -5.75 -1.24 -20.55
N GLN A 183 -6.05 -2.52 -20.55
CA GLN A 183 -6.83 -3.20 -21.59
C GLN A 183 -7.94 -4.04 -20.96
N LYS A 184 -9.16 -3.82 -21.42
CA LYS A 184 -10.30 -4.67 -21.08
C LYS A 184 -10.19 -5.99 -21.82
N LEU A 185 -10.09 -7.09 -21.09
CA LEU A 185 -9.95 -8.44 -21.65
C LEU A 185 -11.30 -9.11 -21.93
N GLY A 186 -12.40 -8.51 -21.49
CA GLY A 186 -13.76 -8.97 -21.74
C GLY A 186 -14.54 -9.33 -20.48
N ALA A 187 -15.71 -9.96 -20.70
CA ALA A 187 -16.52 -10.50 -19.61
C ALA A 187 -15.74 -11.58 -18.85
N TRP A 188 -15.94 -11.61 -17.51
CA TRP A 188 -15.28 -12.59 -16.66
C TRP A 188 -16.34 -13.41 -15.92
N PRO A 189 -16.21 -14.77 -15.90
CA PRO A 189 -17.22 -15.69 -15.37
C PRO A 189 -17.23 -15.80 -13.83
#